data_0cf2689fc97c167a4e01508f2c0c1ff0
#
_entry.id   0cf2689fc97c167a4e01508f2c0c1ff0
#
_cell.length_a   1.000
_cell.length_b   1.000
_cell.length_c   1.000
_cell.angle_alpha   90.00
_cell.angle_beta   90.00
_cell.angle_gamma   90.00
#
_symmetry.space_group_name_H-M   'P 1'
#
loop_
_entity.id
_entity.type
_entity.pdbx_description
1 polymer ?
#
loop_
_entity_poly.entity_id
_entity_poly.type
_entity_poly.pdbx_seq_one_letter_code
_entity_poly.pdbx_strand_id
1 'polypeptide(L)'
;MYVAKIKRSRYYQIIYFIDGKRKTLSTKSSDKKEAQKFLERFKESLEHPEQEKILTLNRNNSQSLSQFEIEYLEYIRPIKSKSYIDSILFSFRQFISFCDDICLNKIDHRTIDKFITSTFSRTQRGAHLFYRTLKAAFNKAIEWNYIESNPFNKVKFPKLSKSFPAFISEDELLIIFANTPYQYLKDIFTVGFYTGLRLGELINMKWNWIDFFHKQITVKCTDDFLTKSKKERIVPMSEKVKSILINRFNLAAHQSGEIVFYRIKGRKLHQETISKQFKQAVRKSNLKEKIHFHSLRHSFASLLVQRGVSLYVVKELLGHEDLATTQIYSHLQQQNLRDAINLF
;
A
#
# COMPACT_ATOMS: atom_id res chain seq x y z
N MET A 1 11.07 -10.32 -48.03
CA MET A 1 10.94 -11.01 -46.73
C MET A 1 11.20 -12.48 -46.90
N TYR A 2 11.95 -13.13 -46.01
CA TYR A 2 12.24 -14.56 -46.03
C TYR A 2 12.53 -15.10 -44.63
N VAL A 3 12.37 -16.41 -44.47
CA VAL A 3 12.68 -17.11 -43.23
C VAL A 3 14.14 -17.58 -43.25
N ALA A 4 14.90 -17.31 -42.22
CA ALA A 4 16.28 -17.75 -42.07
C ALA A 4 16.53 -18.31 -40.66
N LYS A 5 17.45 -19.28 -40.56
CA LYS A 5 17.96 -19.79 -39.31
C LYS A 5 19.29 -19.12 -39.01
N ILE A 6 19.34 -18.29 -37.97
CA ILE A 6 20.56 -17.56 -37.58
C ILE A 6 21.41 -18.46 -36.65
N LYS A 7 22.73 -18.55 -36.90
CA LYS A 7 23.70 -19.47 -36.22
C LYS A 7 23.63 -19.48 -34.66
N ARG A 8 23.07 -18.45 -34.03
CA ARG A 8 22.97 -18.33 -32.56
C ARG A 8 21.51 -18.36 -32.05
N SER A 9 20.53 -18.60 -32.92
CA SER A 9 19.11 -18.63 -32.52
C SER A 9 18.55 -20.05 -32.55
N ARG A 10 17.87 -20.43 -31.47
CA ARG A 10 17.11 -21.69 -31.39
C ARG A 10 15.94 -21.74 -32.40
N TYR A 11 15.38 -20.56 -32.75
CA TYR A 11 14.18 -20.42 -33.57
C TYR A 11 14.50 -19.80 -34.91
N TYR A 12 13.69 -20.13 -35.94
CA TYR A 12 13.70 -19.45 -37.22
C TYR A 12 13.31 -17.98 -37.03
N GLN A 13 13.88 -17.12 -37.92
CA GLN A 13 13.59 -15.69 -37.93
C GLN A 13 13.14 -15.23 -39.31
N ILE A 14 12.16 -14.29 -39.32
CA ILE A 14 11.79 -13.56 -40.53
C ILE A 14 12.75 -12.39 -40.68
N ILE A 15 13.36 -12.27 -41.83
CA ILE A 15 14.19 -11.13 -42.22
C ILE A 15 13.39 -10.28 -43.20
N TYR A 16 13.24 -8.99 -42.88
CA TYR A 16 12.53 -8.04 -43.74
C TYR A 16 13.20 -6.66 -43.68
N PHE A 17 12.84 -5.78 -44.61
CA PHE A 17 13.42 -4.46 -44.74
C PHE A 17 12.31 -3.41 -44.68
N ILE A 18 12.51 -2.35 -43.86
CA ILE A 18 11.68 -1.14 -43.79
C ILE A 18 12.63 0.04 -43.95
N ASP A 19 12.33 0.93 -44.88
CA ASP A 19 13.14 2.14 -45.19
C ASP A 19 14.64 1.81 -45.38
N GLY A 20 14.94 0.75 -46.11
CA GLY A 20 16.29 0.28 -46.37
C GLY A 20 17.01 -0.38 -45.21
N LYS A 21 16.40 -0.41 -44.00
CA LYS A 21 17.00 -1.01 -42.79
C LYS A 21 16.50 -2.44 -42.59
N ARG A 22 17.46 -3.37 -42.38
CA ARG A 22 17.16 -4.76 -42.10
C ARG A 22 16.56 -4.90 -40.69
N LYS A 23 15.39 -5.56 -40.59
CA LYS A 23 14.75 -5.97 -39.35
C LYS A 23 14.60 -7.48 -39.28
N THR A 24 14.55 -8.00 -38.04
CA THR A 24 14.39 -9.44 -37.81
C THR A 24 13.30 -9.66 -36.79
N LEU A 25 12.43 -10.64 -37.00
CA LEU A 25 11.34 -11.05 -36.10
C LEU A 25 11.45 -12.56 -35.85
N SER A 26 11.46 -12.97 -34.57
CA SER A 26 11.50 -14.39 -34.20
C SER A 26 10.15 -15.06 -34.44
N THR A 27 10.15 -16.22 -35.13
CA THR A 27 8.94 -17.03 -35.30
C THR A 27 8.58 -17.85 -34.05
N LYS A 28 9.46 -17.90 -33.06
CA LYS A 28 9.37 -18.78 -31.87
C LYS A 28 9.19 -20.27 -32.20
N SER A 29 9.36 -20.67 -33.46
CA SER A 29 9.33 -22.06 -33.91
C SER A 29 10.72 -22.54 -34.34
N SER A 30 11.05 -23.78 -34.00
CA SER A 30 12.24 -24.52 -34.46
C SER A 30 11.95 -25.32 -35.73
N ASP A 31 10.68 -25.40 -36.17
CA ASP A 31 10.25 -26.08 -37.39
C ASP A 31 10.18 -25.07 -38.56
N LYS A 32 10.78 -25.46 -39.69
CA LYS A 32 10.81 -24.65 -40.92
C LYS A 32 9.43 -24.46 -41.51
N LYS A 33 8.56 -25.50 -41.48
CA LYS A 33 7.21 -25.44 -42.05
C LYS A 33 6.32 -24.46 -41.24
N GLU A 34 6.41 -24.50 -39.93
CA GLU A 34 5.68 -23.56 -39.07
C GLU A 34 6.19 -22.13 -39.23
N ALA A 35 7.51 -21.97 -39.34
CA ALA A 35 8.10 -20.65 -39.59
C ALA A 35 7.68 -20.06 -40.94
N GLN A 36 7.44 -20.92 -41.94
CA GLN A 36 6.96 -20.51 -43.26
C GLN A 36 5.49 -20.08 -43.23
N LYS A 37 4.64 -20.84 -42.53
CA LYS A 37 3.25 -20.44 -42.23
C LYS A 37 3.17 -19.12 -41.46
N PHE A 38 4.10 -18.92 -40.57
CA PHE A 38 4.19 -17.65 -39.84
C PHE A 38 4.59 -16.48 -40.76
N LEU A 39 5.50 -16.69 -41.72
CA LEU A 39 5.87 -15.68 -42.71
C LEU A 39 4.67 -15.30 -43.63
N GLU A 40 3.87 -16.28 -44.05
CA GLU A 40 2.69 -16.02 -44.87
C GLU A 40 1.68 -15.16 -44.11
N ARG A 41 1.37 -15.52 -42.87
CA ARG A 41 0.50 -14.72 -42.00
C ARG A 41 1.06 -13.31 -41.76
N PHE A 42 2.40 -13.19 -41.62
CA PHE A 42 3.04 -11.89 -41.41
C PHE A 42 2.99 -11.02 -42.68
N LYS A 43 3.01 -11.61 -43.89
CA LYS A 43 2.79 -10.89 -45.14
C LYS A 43 1.35 -10.39 -45.27
N GLU A 44 0.37 -11.27 -45.00
CA GLU A 44 -1.06 -10.91 -44.99
C GLU A 44 -1.34 -9.78 -43.99
N SER A 45 -0.69 -9.79 -42.80
CA SER A 45 -0.85 -8.74 -41.80
C SER A 45 -0.33 -7.37 -42.24
N LEU A 46 0.68 -7.34 -43.09
CA LEU A 46 1.23 -6.10 -43.63
C LEU A 46 0.41 -5.55 -44.81
N GLU A 47 -0.27 -6.42 -45.55
CA GLU A 47 -1.17 -6.04 -46.64
C GLU A 47 -2.53 -5.53 -46.12
N HIS A 48 -2.98 -6.00 -44.93
CA HIS A 48 -4.26 -5.64 -44.34
C HIS A 48 -4.13 -5.29 -42.83
N PRO A 49 -3.47 -4.17 -42.49
CA PRO A 49 -3.20 -3.79 -41.09
C PRO A 49 -4.46 -3.57 -40.25
N GLU A 50 -5.58 -3.21 -40.87
CA GLU A 50 -6.88 -3.07 -40.22
C GLU A 50 -7.50 -4.43 -39.84
N GLN A 51 -7.30 -5.47 -40.66
CA GLN A 51 -7.83 -6.82 -40.39
C GLN A 51 -7.06 -7.51 -39.25
N GLU A 52 -5.75 -7.29 -39.15
CA GLU A 52 -4.95 -7.83 -38.03
C GLU A 52 -5.30 -7.14 -36.70
N LYS A 53 -5.59 -5.84 -36.76
CA LYS A 53 -6.11 -5.10 -35.62
C LYS A 53 -7.45 -5.65 -35.13
N ILE A 54 -8.34 -6.01 -36.08
CA ILE A 54 -9.63 -6.66 -35.79
C ILE A 54 -9.44 -8.09 -35.28
N LEU A 55 -8.50 -8.87 -35.82
CA LEU A 55 -8.23 -10.24 -35.40
C LEU A 55 -7.51 -10.31 -34.04
N THR A 56 -6.61 -9.39 -33.76
CA THR A 56 -5.98 -9.25 -32.44
C THR A 56 -6.98 -8.74 -31.41
N LEU A 57 -7.84 -7.79 -31.74
CA LEU A 57 -8.96 -7.36 -30.91
C LEU A 57 -9.94 -8.52 -30.65
N ASN A 58 -10.26 -9.34 -31.65
CA ASN A 58 -11.16 -10.50 -31.47
C ASN A 58 -10.55 -11.63 -30.64
N ARG A 59 -9.23 -11.85 -30.66
CA ARG A 59 -8.52 -12.79 -29.76
C ARG A 59 -8.46 -12.28 -28.34
N ASN A 60 -8.25 -10.98 -28.15
CA ASN A 60 -8.22 -10.34 -26.85
C ASN A 60 -9.63 -10.08 -26.28
N ASN A 61 -10.65 -10.07 -27.13
CA ASN A 61 -12.05 -9.87 -26.75
C ASN A 61 -12.69 -11.05 -25.98
N SER A 62 -11.98 -12.17 -25.79
CA SER A 62 -12.47 -13.32 -25.04
C SER A 62 -11.86 -13.44 -23.64
N GLN A 63 -10.99 -12.50 -23.22
CA GLN A 63 -10.34 -12.56 -21.92
C GLN A 63 -11.34 -12.40 -20.77
N SER A 64 -11.48 -13.42 -19.92
CA SER A 64 -12.34 -13.33 -18.73
C SER A 64 -11.70 -12.52 -17.62
N LEU A 65 -12.51 -12.06 -16.66
CA LEU A 65 -12.02 -11.34 -15.48
C LEU A 65 -11.00 -12.14 -14.68
N SER A 66 -11.21 -13.43 -14.48
CA SER A 66 -10.32 -14.30 -13.72
C SER A 66 -8.99 -14.55 -14.43
N GLN A 67 -9.01 -14.71 -15.75
CA GLN A 67 -7.79 -14.83 -16.54
C GLN A 67 -6.96 -13.54 -16.51
N PHE A 68 -7.63 -12.40 -16.66
CA PHE A 68 -6.99 -11.09 -16.57
C PHE A 68 -6.44 -10.82 -15.15
N GLU A 69 -7.16 -11.21 -14.09
CA GLU A 69 -6.67 -11.11 -12.71
C GLU A 69 -5.32 -11.82 -12.55
N ILE A 70 -5.21 -13.07 -13.02
CA ILE A 70 -3.99 -13.89 -12.90
C ILE A 70 -2.82 -13.16 -13.59
N GLU A 71 -3.01 -12.74 -14.83
CA GLU A 71 -1.98 -12.07 -15.62
C GLU A 71 -1.58 -10.72 -15.04
N TYR A 72 -2.56 -9.93 -14.59
CA TYR A 72 -2.30 -8.66 -13.92
C TYR A 72 -1.54 -8.83 -12.62
N LEU A 73 -1.85 -9.86 -11.85
CA LEU A 73 -1.13 -10.19 -10.61
C LEU A 73 0.31 -10.61 -10.88
N GLU A 74 0.57 -11.40 -11.90
CA GLU A 74 1.93 -11.77 -12.31
C GLU A 74 2.76 -10.53 -12.67
N TYR A 75 2.16 -9.59 -13.39
CA TYR A 75 2.80 -8.33 -13.75
C TYR A 75 3.13 -7.46 -12.54
N ILE A 76 2.23 -7.34 -11.54
CA ILE A 76 2.44 -6.43 -10.41
C ILE A 76 3.23 -7.04 -9.25
N ARG A 77 3.32 -8.37 -9.11
CA ARG A 77 4.01 -9.05 -8.01
C ARG A 77 5.45 -8.58 -7.78
N PRO A 78 6.30 -8.42 -8.81
CA PRO A 78 7.67 -7.98 -8.61
C PRO A 78 7.82 -6.50 -8.25
N ILE A 79 6.80 -5.67 -8.48
CA ILE A 79 6.88 -4.20 -8.37
C ILE A 79 6.02 -3.60 -7.26
N LYS A 80 5.08 -4.35 -6.70
CA LYS A 80 4.16 -3.87 -5.66
C LYS A 80 4.33 -4.61 -4.34
N SER A 81 3.97 -3.93 -3.24
CA SER A 81 3.99 -4.56 -1.92
C SER A 81 2.94 -5.66 -1.79
N LYS A 82 3.21 -6.66 -0.94
CA LYS A 82 2.28 -7.76 -0.65
C LYS A 82 0.89 -7.24 -0.26
N SER A 83 0.82 -6.26 0.63
CA SER A 83 -0.46 -5.68 1.08
C SER A 83 -1.26 -5.02 -0.06
N TYR A 84 -0.57 -4.43 -1.06
CA TYR A 84 -1.24 -3.89 -2.24
C TYR A 84 -1.78 -5.01 -3.13
N ILE A 85 -1.01 -6.09 -3.31
CA ILE A 85 -1.43 -7.29 -4.06
C ILE A 85 -2.65 -7.93 -3.40
N ASP A 86 -2.63 -8.11 -2.07
CA ASP A 86 -3.76 -8.66 -1.31
C ASP A 86 -5.02 -7.78 -1.47
N SER A 87 -4.85 -6.46 -1.53
CA SER A 87 -5.96 -5.51 -1.77
C SER A 87 -6.54 -5.66 -3.18
N ILE A 88 -5.72 -5.89 -4.19
CA ILE A 88 -6.15 -6.13 -5.57
C ILE A 88 -6.87 -7.47 -5.69
N LEU A 89 -6.27 -8.54 -5.16
CA LEU A 89 -6.89 -9.87 -5.10
C LEU A 89 -8.29 -9.80 -4.47
N PHE A 90 -8.40 -9.11 -3.34
CA PHE A 90 -9.68 -8.94 -2.67
C PHE A 90 -10.68 -8.16 -3.53
N SER A 91 -10.22 -7.12 -4.24
CA SER A 91 -11.06 -6.32 -5.12
C SER A 91 -11.59 -7.12 -6.32
N PHE A 92 -10.73 -7.90 -6.98
CA PHE A 92 -11.16 -8.79 -8.07
C PHE A 92 -12.14 -9.85 -7.58
N ARG A 93 -11.85 -10.50 -6.45
CA ARG A 93 -12.75 -11.50 -5.86
C ARG A 93 -14.15 -10.93 -5.59
N GLN A 94 -14.23 -9.71 -5.02
CA GLN A 94 -15.51 -9.08 -4.76
C GLN A 94 -16.22 -8.67 -6.05
N PHE A 95 -15.48 -8.25 -7.07
CA PHE A 95 -16.06 -7.85 -8.34
C PHE A 95 -16.53 -9.06 -9.15
N ILE A 96 -15.73 -10.12 -9.25
CA ILE A 96 -16.11 -11.39 -9.90
C ILE A 96 -17.33 -12.02 -9.19
N SER A 97 -17.36 -11.98 -7.85
CA SER A 97 -18.53 -12.48 -7.08
C SER A 97 -19.81 -11.65 -7.35
N PHE A 98 -19.68 -10.41 -7.82
CA PHE A 98 -20.81 -9.54 -8.11
C PHE A 98 -21.34 -9.71 -9.54
N CYS A 99 -20.49 -9.85 -10.53
CA CYS A 99 -20.86 -9.85 -11.95
C CYS A 99 -20.56 -11.16 -12.67
N ASP A 100 -20.16 -12.20 -11.94
CA ASP A 100 -19.64 -13.47 -12.45
C ASP A 100 -18.33 -13.30 -13.25
N ASP A 101 -17.76 -14.41 -13.74
CA ASP A 101 -16.52 -14.40 -14.51
C ASP A 101 -16.81 -14.09 -15.99
N ILE A 102 -17.24 -12.87 -16.26
CA ILE A 102 -17.54 -12.39 -17.62
C ILE A 102 -16.29 -11.87 -18.33
N CYS A 103 -16.37 -11.78 -19.66
CA CYS A 103 -15.30 -11.18 -20.45
C CYS A 103 -15.18 -9.67 -20.18
N LEU A 104 -13.93 -9.15 -20.21
CA LEU A 104 -13.63 -7.74 -19.93
C LEU A 104 -14.42 -6.77 -20.83
N ASN A 105 -14.60 -7.09 -22.11
CA ASN A 105 -15.32 -6.27 -23.08
C ASN A 105 -16.83 -6.19 -22.82
N LYS A 106 -17.40 -7.11 -22.03
CA LYS A 106 -18.81 -7.10 -21.64
C LYS A 106 -19.09 -6.25 -20.40
N ILE A 107 -18.03 -5.75 -19.73
CA ILE A 107 -18.16 -4.93 -18.54
C ILE A 107 -18.43 -3.49 -18.94
N ASP A 108 -19.63 -3.04 -18.72
CA ASP A 108 -20.04 -1.68 -18.97
C ASP A 108 -20.00 -0.81 -17.70
N HIS A 109 -20.13 0.51 -17.86
CA HIS A 109 -20.14 1.45 -16.75
C HIS A 109 -21.34 1.26 -15.81
N ARG A 110 -22.49 0.72 -16.29
CA ARG A 110 -23.67 0.45 -15.46
C ARG A 110 -23.43 -0.68 -14.48
N THR A 111 -22.70 -1.73 -14.89
CA THR A 111 -22.27 -2.83 -14.02
C THR A 111 -21.39 -2.30 -12.91
N ILE A 112 -20.44 -1.40 -13.23
CA ILE A 112 -19.56 -0.78 -12.24
C ILE A 112 -20.32 0.13 -11.30
N ASP A 113 -21.25 0.97 -11.80
CA ASP A 113 -22.09 1.83 -10.97
C ASP A 113 -22.89 1.01 -9.95
N LYS A 114 -23.51 -0.10 -10.39
CA LYS A 114 -24.24 -1.02 -9.49
C LYS A 114 -23.32 -1.63 -8.43
N PHE A 115 -22.14 -2.13 -8.83
CA PHE A 115 -21.15 -2.70 -7.92
C PHE A 115 -20.69 -1.68 -6.86
N ILE A 116 -20.30 -0.49 -7.31
CA ILE A 116 -19.81 0.57 -6.42
C ILE A 116 -20.92 1.04 -5.49
N THR A 117 -22.13 1.27 -5.97
CA THR A 117 -23.27 1.72 -5.17
C THR A 117 -23.65 0.69 -4.12
N SER A 118 -23.76 -0.60 -4.50
CA SER A 118 -24.08 -1.69 -3.56
C SER A 118 -23.00 -1.88 -2.51
N THR A 119 -21.75 -1.68 -2.87
CA THR A 119 -20.63 -1.75 -1.92
C THR A 119 -20.60 -0.52 -1.02
N PHE A 120 -20.84 0.66 -1.57
CA PHE A 120 -20.80 1.93 -0.83
C PHE A 120 -21.85 1.98 0.29
N SER A 121 -23.03 1.43 0.08
CA SER A 121 -24.07 1.32 1.11
C SER A 121 -23.63 0.49 2.32
N ARG A 122 -22.79 -0.54 2.10
CA ARG A 122 -22.24 -1.40 3.17
C ARG A 122 -20.96 -0.83 3.77
N THR A 123 -20.05 -0.35 2.93
CA THR A 123 -18.73 0.15 3.33
C THR A 123 -18.18 1.17 2.34
N GLN A 124 -18.21 2.43 2.71
CA GLN A 124 -17.72 3.53 1.87
C GLN A 124 -16.21 3.39 1.54
N ARG A 125 -15.41 3.01 2.55
CA ARG A 125 -13.95 2.82 2.36
C ARG A 125 -13.63 1.61 1.51
N GLY A 126 -14.38 0.53 1.64
CA GLY A 126 -14.26 -0.66 0.78
C GLY A 126 -14.58 -0.33 -0.67
N ALA A 127 -15.67 0.36 -0.93
CA ALA A 127 -16.04 0.82 -2.28
C ALA A 127 -14.94 1.69 -2.91
N HIS A 128 -14.34 2.62 -2.11
CA HIS A 128 -13.22 3.44 -2.58
C HIS A 128 -11.98 2.62 -2.91
N LEU A 129 -11.67 1.60 -2.09
CA LEU A 129 -10.56 0.69 -2.36
C LEU A 129 -10.80 -0.06 -3.67
N PHE A 130 -11.97 -0.66 -3.85
CA PHE A 130 -12.31 -1.43 -5.05
C PHE A 130 -12.31 -0.57 -6.31
N TYR A 131 -12.95 0.61 -6.25
CA TYR A 131 -12.93 1.56 -7.36
C TYR A 131 -11.51 1.90 -7.80
N ARG A 132 -10.65 2.27 -6.86
CA ARG A 132 -9.27 2.69 -7.17
C ARG A 132 -8.40 1.56 -7.72
N THR A 133 -8.47 0.38 -7.10
CA THR A 133 -7.62 -0.76 -7.49
C THR A 133 -8.07 -1.37 -8.82
N LEU A 134 -9.36 -1.56 -9.02
CA LEU A 134 -9.90 -2.08 -10.28
C LEU A 134 -9.73 -1.06 -11.41
N LYS A 135 -9.96 0.24 -11.16
CA LYS A 135 -9.69 1.28 -12.17
C LYS A 135 -8.25 1.25 -12.65
N ALA A 136 -7.28 1.05 -11.74
CA ALA A 136 -5.86 0.94 -12.12
C ALA A 136 -5.59 -0.34 -12.93
N ALA A 137 -6.20 -1.46 -12.59
CA ALA A 137 -6.09 -2.70 -13.34
C ALA A 137 -6.71 -2.56 -14.76
N PHE A 138 -7.89 -1.97 -14.86
CA PHE A 138 -8.55 -1.74 -16.16
C PHE A 138 -7.82 -0.73 -17.06
N ASN A 139 -7.07 0.23 -16.49
CA ASN A 139 -6.14 1.04 -17.29
C ASN A 139 -5.04 0.17 -17.91
N LYS A 140 -4.54 -0.83 -17.18
CA LYS A 140 -3.57 -1.78 -17.72
C LYS A 140 -4.17 -2.69 -18.78
N ALA A 141 -5.45 -3.06 -18.65
CA ALA A 141 -6.17 -3.80 -19.67
C ALA A 141 -6.26 -3.03 -21.01
N ILE A 142 -6.35 -1.69 -20.99
CA ILE A 142 -6.24 -0.86 -22.20
C ILE A 142 -4.84 -0.94 -22.80
N GLU A 143 -3.78 -0.76 -21.95
CA GLU A 143 -2.39 -0.83 -22.43
C GLU A 143 -2.06 -2.19 -23.06
N TRP A 144 -2.71 -3.26 -22.60
CA TRP A 144 -2.57 -4.61 -23.16
C TRP A 144 -3.55 -4.90 -24.31
N ASN A 145 -4.33 -3.91 -24.74
CA ASN A 145 -5.31 -4.00 -25.82
C ASN A 145 -6.43 -5.04 -25.58
N TYR A 146 -6.80 -5.33 -24.33
CA TYR A 146 -7.94 -6.18 -23.98
C TYR A 146 -9.27 -5.45 -24.08
N ILE A 147 -9.27 -4.14 -23.86
CA ILE A 147 -10.43 -3.24 -23.98
C ILE A 147 -9.99 -1.91 -24.60
N GLU A 148 -10.91 -1.24 -25.28
CA GLU A 148 -10.62 0.05 -25.93
C GLU A 148 -10.70 1.21 -24.93
N SER A 149 -11.57 1.13 -23.93
CA SER A 149 -11.76 2.18 -22.94
C SER A 149 -12.03 1.61 -21.57
N ASN A 150 -11.59 2.33 -20.53
CA ASN A 150 -11.83 1.91 -19.15
C ASN A 150 -13.23 2.33 -18.70
N PRO A 151 -14.15 1.38 -18.44
CA PRO A 151 -15.51 1.69 -18.03
C PRO A 151 -15.60 2.41 -16.68
N PHE A 152 -14.58 2.30 -15.80
CA PHE A 152 -14.49 3.05 -14.56
C PHE A 152 -14.34 4.56 -14.75
N ASN A 153 -13.88 5.03 -15.93
CA ASN A 153 -13.71 6.47 -16.18
C ASN A 153 -15.04 7.23 -16.27
N LYS A 154 -16.11 6.54 -16.65
CA LYS A 154 -17.46 7.13 -16.75
C LYS A 154 -18.19 7.18 -15.40
N VAL A 155 -17.68 6.46 -14.39
CA VAL A 155 -18.29 6.36 -13.06
C VAL A 155 -17.76 7.47 -12.14
N LYS A 156 -18.65 8.30 -11.62
CA LYS A 156 -18.30 9.31 -10.60
C LYS A 156 -18.36 8.69 -9.22
N PHE A 157 -17.20 8.55 -8.59
CA PHE A 157 -17.15 8.02 -7.22
C PHE A 157 -17.71 9.06 -6.23
N PRO A 158 -18.63 8.65 -5.31
CA PRO A 158 -19.16 9.56 -4.29
C PRO A 158 -18.05 10.09 -3.38
N LYS A 159 -18.12 11.37 -3.00
CA LYS A 159 -17.15 11.95 -2.07
C LYS A 159 -17.27 11.28 -0.71
N LEU A 160 -16.13 10.82 -0.18
CA LEU A 160 -16.06 10.31 1.19
C LEU A 160 -16.19 11.46 2.18
N SER A 161 -16.97 11.26 3.23
CA SER A 161 -17.04 12.20 4.34
C SER A 161 -15.67 12.27 5.04
N LYS A 162 -15.13 13.48 5.19
CA LYS A 162 -13.91 13.70 5.99
C LYS A 162 -14.28 13.51 7.47
N SER A 163 -13.65 12.57 8.15
CA SER A 163 -13.72 12.44 9.60
C SER A 163 -12.37 12.76 10.21
N PHE A 164 -12.38 13.54 11.29
CA PHE A 164 -11.16 13.78 12.05
C PHE A 164 -10.66 12.47 12.71
N PRO A 165 -9.34 12.26 12.77
CA PRO A 165 -8.81 11.08 13.42
C PRO A 165 -9.16 11.08 14.92
N ALA A 166 -9.52 9.91 15.46
CA ALA A 166 -9.67 9.75 16.89
C ALA A 166 -8.29 9.73 17.55
N PHE A 167 -8.13 10.50 18.59
CA PHE A 167 -6.94 10.51 19.46
C PHE A 167 -7.35 10.35 20.92
N ILE A 168 -6.43 10.01 21.78
CA ILE A 168 -6.60 9.80 23.21
C ILE A 168 -5.70 10.76 24.00
N SER A 169 -6.14 11.08 25.22
CA SER A 169 -5.34 11.80 26.21
C SER A 169 -4.34 10.89 26.94
N GLU A 170 -3.49 11.48 27.78
CA GLU A 170 -2.59 10.73 28.67
C GLU A 170 -3.40 9.92 29.70
N ASP A 171 -4.50 10.47 30.23
CA ASP A 171 -5.37 9.79 31.18
C ASP A 171 -6.09 8.60 30.54
N GLU A 172 -6.60 8.76 29.31
CA GLU A 172 -7.19 7.66 28.56
C GLU A 172 -6.18 6.54 28.26
N LEU A 173 -4.90 6.90 28.05
CA LEU A 173 -3.82 5.91 27.91
C LEU A 173 -3.61 5.11 29.21
N LEU A 174 -3.66 5.76 30.38
CA LEU A 174 -3.57 5.07 31.68
C LEU A 174 -4.74 4.11 31.90
N ILE A 175 -5.96 4.50 31.50
CA ILE A 175 -7.13 3.59 31.55
C ILE A 175 -6.93 2.37 30.64
N ILE A 176 -6.34 2.56 29.45
CA ILE A 176 -5.98 1.44 28.56
C ILE A 176 -4.94 0.53 29.22
N PHE A 177 -3.96 1.10 29.95
CA PHE A 177 -2.94 0.30 30.67
C PHE A 177 -3.53 -0.56 31.78
N ALA A 178 -4.53 -0.08 32.51
CA ALA A 178 -5.23 -0.86 33.54
C ALA A 178 -5.87 -2.15 32.91
N ASN A 179 -6.28 -2.05 31.65
CA ASN A 179 -6.88 -3.17 30.89
C ASN A 179 -5.90 -3.93 30.00
N THR A 180 -4.58 -3.66 30.15
CA THR A 180 -3.52 -4.30 29.35
C THR A 180 -2.71 -5.25 30.23
N PRO A 181 -2.78 -6.59 30.00
CA PRO A 181 -2.23 -7.57 30.96
C PRO A 181 -0.71 -7.70 30.91
N TYR A 182 -0.06 -7.35 29.79
CA TYR A 182 1.36 -7.61 29.59
C TYR A 182 2.17 -6.32 29.57
N GLN A 183 3.28 -6.29 30.32
CA GLN A 183 4.15 -5.11 30.39
C GLN A 183 4.71 -4.72 29.02
N TYR A 184 5.14 -5.68 28.20
CA TYR A 184 5.67 -5.38 26.87
C TYR A 184 4.67 -4.64 25.96
N LEU A 185 3.36 -4.86 26.13
CA LEU A 185 2.33 -4.12 25.41
C LEU A 185 2.21 -2.69 25.93
N LYS A 186 2.25 -2.50 27.25
CA LYS A 186 2.25 -1.15 27.86
C LYS A 186 3.44 -0.34 27.37
N ASP A 187 4.62 -0.97 27.28
CA ASP A 187 5.84 -0.35 26.77
C ASP A 187 5.67 0.08 25.30
N ILE A 188 5.17 -0.83 24.42
CA ILE A 188 4.91 -0.52 23.01
C ILE A 188 3.89 0.61 22.85
N PHE A 189 2.82 0.59 23.65
CA PHE A 189 1.78 1.62 23.60
C PHE A 189 2.33 2.98 24.06
N THR A 190 3.14 2.98 25.11
CA THR A 190 3.79 4.20 25.60
C THR A 190 4.76 4.78 24.58
N VAL A 191 5.66 3.95 24.04
CA VAL A 191 6.61 4.41 23.03
C VAL A 191 5.86 4.90 21.79
N GLY A 192 4.83 4.18 21.35
CA GLY A 192 3.99 4.61 20.21
C GLY A 192 3.28 5.94 20.44
N PHE A 193 2.79 6.17 21.67
CA PHE A 193 2.10 7.39 22.04
C PHE A 193 3.04 8.62 22.14
N TYR A 194 4.25 8.46 22.72
CA TYR A 194 5.19 9.57 22.93
C TYR A 194 6.19 9.79 21.79
N THR A 195 6.19 8.95 20.75
CA THR A 195 7.08 9.11 19.60
C THR A 195 6.35 9.23 18.27
N GLY A 196 5.08 8.85 18.23
CA GLY A 196 4.30 8.79 16.99
C GLY A 196 4.79 7.76 15.98
N LEU A 197 5.64 6.82 16.36
CA LEU A 197 6.14 5.75 15.48
C LEU A 197 5.00 4.86 15.00
N ARG A 198 5.14 4.38 13.75
CA ARG A 198 4.18 3.41 13.21
C ARG A 198 4.37 2.05 13.87
N LEU A 199 3.29 1.25 13.98
CA LEU A 199 3.38 -0.09 14.59
C LEU A 199 4.47 -0.96 13.94
N GLY A 200 4.59 -0.92 12.61
CA GLY A 200 5.65 -1.64 11.90
C GLY A 200 7.05 -1.18 12.29
N GLU A 201 7.26 0.11 12.52
CA GLU A 201 8.52 0.68 12.97
C GLU A 201 8.85 0.23 14.40
N LEU A 202 7.85 0.22 15.30
CA LEU A 202 8.01 -0.22 16.69
C LEU A 202 8.41 -1.69 16.79
N ILE A 203 7.70 -2.60 16.13
CA ILE A 203 7.96 -4.05 16.25
C ILE A 203 9.23 -4.51 15.52
N ASN A 204 9.76 -3.70 14.61
CA ASN A 204 11.02 -3.96 13.93
C ASN A 204 12.16 -3.07 14.45
N MET A 205 11.93 -2.28 15.52
CA MET A 205 12.96 -1.45 16.12
C MET A 205 14.11 -2.30 16.64
N LYS A 206 15.33 -1.95 16.24
CA LYS A 206 16.57 -2.60 16.67
C LYS A 206 17.32 -1.71 17.67
N TRP A 207 18.13 -2.31 18.52
CA TRP A 207 18.92 -1.56 19.50
C TRP A 207 19.89 -0.56 18.83
N ASN A 208 20.43 -0.86 17.66
CA ASN A 208 21.29 0.04 16.92
C ASN A 208 20.58 1.26 16.29
N TRP A 209 19.25 1.36 16.46
CA TRP A 209 18.48 2.57 16.12
C TRP A 209 18.46 3.59 17.26
N ILE A 210 18.83 3.17 18.49
CA ILE A 210 18.64 3.93 19.70
C ILE A 210 19.99 4.53 20.13
N ASP A 211 20.03 5.84 20.23
CA ASP A 211 21.12 6.59 20.82
C ASP A 211 20.66 7.14 22.17
N PHE A 212 21.10 6.49 23.25
CA PHE A 212 20.76 6.90 24.61
C PHE A 212 21.48 8.19 25.06
N PHE A 213 22.64 8.47 24.47
CA PHE A 213 23.43 9.67 24.79
C PHE A 213 22.74 10.91 24.23
N HIS A 214 22.44 10.92 22.92
CA HIS A 214 21.74 12.02 22.26
C HIS A 214 20.22 11.97 22.45
N LYS A 215 19.68 10.99 23.16
CA LYS A 215 18.23 10.79 23.40
C LYS A 215 17.43 10.77 22.11
N GLN A 216 17.82 9.95 21.15
CA GLN A 216 17.16 9.89 19.85
C GLN A 216 16.99 8.46 19.34
N ILE A 217 15.95 8.26 18.54
CA ILE A 217 15.67 7.04 17.79
C ILE A 217 15.82 7.35 16.31
N THR A 218 16.74 6.70 15.61
CA THR A 218 16.87 6.79 14.16
C THR A 218 16.08 5.66 13.52
N VAL A 219 14.93 5.97 12.94
CA VAL A 219 14.10 5.01 12.20
C VAL A 219 14.77 4.72 10.87
N LYS A 220 15.34 3.53 10.73
CA LYS A 220 16.13 3.13 9.56
C LYS A 220 15.35 2.18 8.66
N CYS A 221 15.69 2.19 7.37
CA CYS A 221 15.34 1.11 6.45
C CYS A 221 16.42 0.02 6.57
N THR A 222 16.00 -1.23 6.64
CA THR A 222 16.89 -2.40 6.67
C THR A 222 16.44 -3.40 5.60
N ASP A 223 17.27 -4.40 5.29
CA ASP A 223 16.93 -5.43 4.31
C ASP A 223 15.61 -6.16 4.66
N ASP A 224 15.36 -6.35 5.97
CA ASP A 224 14.17 -7.02 6.49
C ASP A 224 12.98 -6.08 6.71
N PHE A 225 13.20 -4.76 6.70
CA PHE A 225 12.17 -3.77 7.00
C PHE A 225 12.38 -2.47 6.23
N LEU A 226 11.41 -2.15 5.38
CA LEU A 226 11.34 -0.86 4.69
C LEU A 226 10.29 0.03 5.36
N THR A 227 10.67 1.26 5.69
CA THR A 227 9.69 2.27 6.10
C THR A 227 8.72 2.55 4.95
N LYS A 228 7.49 2.97 5.25
CA LYS A 228 6.48 3.28 4.21
C LYS A 228 6.95 4.37 3.25
N SER A 229 7.75 5.33 3.72
CA SER A 229 8.32 6.42 2.92
C SER A 229 9.68 6.08 2.30
N LYS A 230 10.26 4.91 2.63
CA LYS A 230 11.64 4.52 2.26
C LYS A 230 12.70 5.55 2.67
N LYS A 231 12.39 6.42 3.63
CA LYS A 231 13.28 7.46 4.17
C LYS A 231 13.58 7.17 5.62
N GLU A 232 14.78 7.49 6.05
CA GLU A 232 15.18 7.51 7.44
C GLU A 232 14.75 8.82 8.11
N ARG A 233 14.53 8.77 9.40
CA ARG A 233 14.28 9.97 10.21
C ARG A 233 14.70 9.78 11.64
N ILE A 234 15.01 10.89 12.30
CA ILE A 234 15.35 10.95 13.71
C ILE A 234 14.11 11.41 14.49
N VAL A 235 13.81 10.69 15.57
CA VAL A 235 12.75 11.03 16.53
C VAL A 235 13.38 11.19 17.89
N PRO A 236 13.38 12.40 18.48
CA PRO A 236 13.86 12.64 19.84
C PRO A 236 13.06 11.83 20.88
N MET A 237 13.71 11.38 21.95
CA MET A 237 13.09 10.65 23.04
C MET A 237 12.79 11.57 24.22
N SER A 238 11.57 11.50 24.76
CA SER A 238 11.27 12.03 26.10
C SER A 238 11.93 11.15 27.17
N GLU A 239 12.09 11.67 28.39
CA GLU A 239 12.63 10.91 29.53
C GLU A 239 11.80 9.64 29.80
N LYS A 240 10.48 9.72 29.64
CA LYS A 240 9.58 8.58 29.78
C LYS A 240 9.89 7.44 28.78
N VAL A 241 10.13 7.79 27.53
CA VAL A 241 10.54 6.81 26.49
C VAL A 241 11.91 6.25 26.76
N LYS A 242 12.88 7.13 27.12
CA LYS A 242 14.25 6.74 27.45
C LYS A 242 14.28 5.73 28.61
N SER A 243 13.56 5.99 29.70
CA SER A 243 13.48 5.10 30.86
C SER A 243 12.94 3.71 30.50
N ILE A 244 11.88 3.64 29.67
CA ILE A 244 11.34 2.36 29.20
C ILE A 244 12.37 1.60 28.38
N LEU A 245 13.04 2.28 27.46
CA LEU A 245 14.03 1.63 26.58
C LEU A 245 15.27 1.17 27.34
N ILE A 246 15.74 1.94 28.35
CA ILE A 246 16.83 1.51 29.25
C ILE A 246 16.42 0.28 30.06
N ASN A 247 15.23 0.28 30.66
CA ASN A 247 14.74 -0.89 31.40
C ASN A 247 14.67 -2.14 30.52
N ARG A 248 14.19 -1.98 29.26
CA ARG A 248 14.16 -3.09 28.30
C ARG A 248 15.56 -3.52 27.88
N PHE A 249 16.50 -2.60 27.70
CA PHE A 249 17.88 -2.90 27.36
C PHE A 249 18.55 -3.73 28.46
N ASN A 250 18.38 -3.35 29.72
CA ASN A 250 18.90 -4.08 30.87
C ASN A 250 18.30 -5.51 30.97
N LEU A 251 17.02 -5.65 30.68
CA LEU A 251 16.37 -6.97 30.62
C LEU A 251 16.86 -7.81 29.43
N ALA A 252 17.21 -7.17 28.31
CA ALA A 252 17.71 -7.83 27.11
C ALA A 252 19.20 -8.21 27.18
N ALA A 253 19.97 -7.62 28.09
CA ALA A 253 21.41 -7.90 28.26
C ALA A 253 21.73 -9.38 28.47
N HIS A 254 20.74 -10.19 28.88
CA HIS A 254 20.83 -11.64 29.01
C HIS A 254 20.24 -12.43 27.82
N GLN A 255 19.80 -11.75 26.75
CA GLN A 255 19.19 -12.36 25.57
C GLN A 255 19.85 -11.80 24.29
N SER A 256 20.37 -12.63 23.45
CA SER A 256 21.13 -12.31 22.23
C SER A 256 20.28 -11.73 21.07
N GLY A 257 19.26 -10.92 21.37
CA GLY A 257 18.34 -10.39 20.34
C GLY A 257 18.64 -8.95 19.93
N GLU A 258 18.67 -8.66 18.62
CA GLU A 258 18.80 -7.31 18.07
C GLU A 258 17.53 -6.43 18.24
N ILE A 259 16.36 -7.05 18.41
CA ILE A 259 15.05 -6.38 18.40
C ILE A 259 14.67 -5.90 19.80
N VAL A 260 14.20 -4.65 19.89
CA VAL A 260 13.81 -4.00 21.15
C VAL A 260 12.54 -4.61 21.74
N PHE A 261 11.53 -4.87 20.92
CA PHE A 261 10.24 -5.36 21.37
C PHE A 261 10.01 -6.81 20.91
N TYR A 262 9.89 -7.71 21.86
CA TYR A 262 9.63 -9.13 21.66
C TYR A 262 8.62 -9.65 22.68
N ARG A 263 7.98 -10.75 22.35
CA ARG A 263 7.09 -11.48 23.27
C ARG A 263 7.93 -12.35 24.22
N ILE A 264 7.31 -12.81 25.31
CA ILE A 264 7.91 -13.77 26.24
C ILE A 264 8.63 -14.89 25.45
N LYS A 265 9.85 -15.24 25.86
CA LYS A 265 10.76 -16.20 25.20
C LYS A 265 11.29 -15.71 23.84
N GLY A 266 11.49 -14.39 23.63
CA GLY A 266 12.14 -13.84 22.44
C GLY A 266 11.34 -13.96 21.13
N ARG A 267 10.06 -14.34 21.19
CA ARG A 267 9.25 -14.52 19.97
C ARG A 267 8.95 -13.18 19.30
N LYS A 268 9.06 -13.15 17.96
CA LYS A 268 8.75 -11.98 17.12
C LYS A 268 7.30 -11.55 17.30
N LEU A 269 7.08 -10.25 17.32
CA LEU A 269 5.75 -9.66 17.38
C LEU A 269 5.13 -9.54 15.98
N HIS A 270 3.83 -9.73 15.90
CA HIS A 270 3.04 -9.55 14.68
C HIS A 270 2.12 -8.33 14.84
N GLN A 271 2.08 -7.47 13.80
CA GLN A 271 1.27 -6.24 13.82
C GLN A 271 -0.20 -6.50 14.13
N GLU A 272 -0.78 -7.53 13.54
CA GLU A 272 -2.18 -7.89 13.75
C GLU A 272 -2.47 -8.26 15.20
N THR A 273 -1.57 -9.00 15.84
CA THR A 273 -1.72 -9.41 17.24
C THR A 273 -1.71 -8.19 18.16
N ILE A 274 -0.71 -7.29 18.00
CA ILE A 274 -0.60 -6.08 18.80
C ILE A 274 -1.82 -5.17 18.59
N SER A 275 -2.23 -5.00 17.34
CA SER A 275 -3.40 -4.19 16.99
C SER A 275 -4.69 -4.76 17.59
N LYS A 276 -4.89 -6.09 17.57
CA LYS A 276 -6.02 -6.76 18.21
C LYS A 276 -6.00 -6.58 19.74
N GLN A 277 -4.84 -6.77 20.38
CA GLN A 277 -4.70 -6.60 21.83
C GLN A 277 -4.95 -5.16 22.27
N PHE A 278 -4.45 -4.17 21.52
CA PHE A 278 -4.77 -2.77 21.78
C PHE A 278 -6.28 -2.51 21.68
N LYS A 279 -6.92 -3.02 20.61
CA LYS A 279 -8.36 -2.86 20.42
C LYS A 279 -9.19 -3.54 21.53
N GLN A 280 -8.74 -4.68 22.02
CA GLN A 280 -9.37 -5.34 23.17
C GLN A 280 -9.26 -4.51 24.45
N ALA A 281 -8.06 -3.94 24.72
CA ALA A 281 -7.87 -3.05 25.87
C ALA A 281 -8.76 -1.82 25.78
N VAL A 282 -8.85 -1.17 24.60
CA VAL A 282 -9.74 -0.01 24.36
C VAL A 282 -11.21 -0.37 24.63
N ARG A 283 -11.69 -1.52 24.16
CA ARG A 283 -13.06 -1.98 24.40
C ARG A 283 -13.35 -2.21 25.91
N LYS A 284 -12.41 -2.84 26.60
CA LYS A 284 -12.52 -3.04 28.08
C LYS A 284 -12.47 -1.73 28.86
N SER A 285 -11.88 -0.69 28.29
CA SER A 285 -11.79 0.65 28.87
C SER A 285 -13.03 1.52 28.63
N ASN A 286 -14.04 1.02 27.92
CA ASN A 286 -15.25 1.75 27.53
C ASN A 286 -14.96 3.06 26.75
N LEU A 287 -13.83 3.12 26.06
CA LEU A 287 -13.45 4.26 25.24
C LEU A 287 -14.10 4.17 23.84
N LYS A 288 -14.05 5.30 23.11
CA LYS A 288 -14.65 5.43 21.77
C LYS A 288 -14.21 4.29 20.85
N GLU A 289 -15.15 3.62 20.21
CA GLU A 289 -14.84 2.46 19.35
C GLU A 289 -13.95 2.79 18.14
N LYS A 290 -13.89 4.04 17.70
CA LYS A 290 -12.99 4.50 16.63
C LYS A 290 -11.50 4.44 16.99
N ILE A 291 -11.16 4.31 18.28
CA ILE A 291 -9.78 4.24 18.75
C ILE A 291 -9.16 2.90 18.34
N HIS A 292 -8.01 2.94 17.74
CA HIS A 292 -7.21 1.79 17.30
C HIS A 292 -5.72 2.11 17.46
N PHE A 293 -4.82 1.17 17.25
CA PHE A 293 -3.39 1.38 17.53
C PHE A 293 -2.81 2.63 16.85
N HIS A 294 -3.19 2.91 15.60
CA HIS A 294 -2.72 4.12 14.91
C HIS A 294 -3.21 5.43 15.55
N SER A 295 -4.25 5.37 16.40
CA SER A 295 -4.70 6.52 17.18
C SER A 295 -3.64 7.02 18.16
N LEU A 296 -2.68 6.18 18.61
CA LEU A 296 -1.53 6.61 19.42
C LEU A 296 -0.68 7.64 18.66
N ARG A 297 -0.44 7.40 17.37
CA ARG A 297 0.28 8.35 16.52
C ARG A 297 -0.54 9.62 16.25
N HIS A 298 -1.86 9.47 16.11
CA HIS A 298 -2.76 10.63 16.03
C HIS A 298 -2.73 11.44 17.31
N SER A 299 -2.67 10.79 18.48
CA SER A 299 -2.54 11.46 19.78
C SER A 299 -1.25 12.24 19.89
N PHE A 300 -0.11 11.63 19.51
CA PHE A 300 1.18 12.32 19.48
C PHE A 300 1.11 13.61 18.67
N ALA A 301 0.60 13.53 17.43
CA ALA A 301 0.45 14.69 16.56
C ALA A 301 -0.50 15.74 17.14
N SER A 302 -1.66 15.31 17.62
CA SER A 302 -2.69 16.20 18.18
C SER A 302 -2.20 16.95 19.41
N LEU A 303 -1.51 16.25 20.33
CA LEU A 303 -0.96 16.86 21.56
C LEU A 303 0.15 17.87 21.24
N LEU A 304 1.02 17.58 20.27
CA LEU A 304 2.05 18.55 19.84
C LEU A 304 1.43 19.80 19.24
N VAL A 305 0.43 19.64 18.36
CA VAL A 305 -0.27 20.75 17.71
C VAL A 305 -1.02 21.60 18.75
N GLN A 306 -1.71 20.97 19.71
CA GLN A 306 -2.37 21.67 20.83
C GLN A 306 -1.39 22.43 21.72
N ARG A 307 -0.13 21.97 21.85
CA ARG A 307 0.96 22.65 22.58
C ARG A 307 1.68 23.71 21.71
N GLY A 308 1.15 24.08 20.56
CA GLY A 308 1.69 25.14 19.71
C GLY A 308 2.82 24.74 18.77
N VAL A 309 3.17 23.45 18.69
CA VAL A 309 4.21 22.98 17.76
C VAL A 309 3.72 23.13 16.32
N SER A 310 4.55 23.69 15.44
CA SER A 310 4.19 23.90 14.04
C SER A 310 3.90 22.60 13.31
N LEU A 311 2.95 22.63 12.37
CA LEU A 311 2.61 21.46 11.55
C LEU A 311 3.81 20.93 10.74
N TYR A 312 4.77 21.81 10.42
CA TYR A 312 5.99 21.40 9.74
C TYR A 312 6.85 20.49 10.64
N VAL A 313 7.10 20.89 11.88
CA VAL A 313 7.86 20.07 12.85
C VAL A 313 7.14 18.75 13.11
N VAL A 314 5.81 18.76 13.28
CA VAL A 314 5.01 17.53 13.43
C VAL A 314 5.12 16.64 12.21
N LYS A 315 5.11 17.20 11.00
CA LYS A 315 5.33 16.45 9.74
C LYS A 315 6.67 15.73 9.75
N GLU A 316 7.76 16.41 10.11
CA GLU A 316 9.11 15.83 10.14
C GLU A 316 9.21 14.71 11.19
N LEU A 317 8.73 14.92 12.42
CA LEU A 317 8.71 13.90 13.48
C LEU A 317 7.93 12.66 13.07
N LEU A 318 6.79 12.84 12.41
CA LEU A 318 5.99 11.73 11.90
C LEU A 318 6.60 11.07 10.65
N GLY A 319 7.43 11.76 9.88
CA GLY A 319 7.93 11.29 8.59
C GLY A 319 6.79 11.19 7.56
N HIS A 320 5.97 12.23 7.44
CA HIS A 320 5.01 12.39 6.37
C HIS A 320 5.72 13.00 5.15
N GLU A 321 5.50 12.42 3.97
CA GLU A 321 6.05 12.98 2.74
C GLU A 321 5.42 14.32 2.39
N ASP A 322 4.08 14.39 2.53
CA ASP A 322 3.28 15.56 2.18
C ASP A 322 2.71 16.23 3.44
N LEU A 323 2.78 17.56 3.47
CA LEU A 323 2.19 18.38 4.53
C LEU A 323 0.66 18.20 4.59
N ALA A 324 0.00 17.94 3.46
CA ALA A 324 -1.44 17.67 3.40
C ALA A 324 -1.87 16.54 4.33
N THR A 325 -1.02 15.53 4.54
CA THR A 325 -1.28 14.45 5.51
C THR A 325 -1.30 14.95 6.96
N THR A 326 -0.57 16.02 7.27
CA THR A 326 -0.48 16.61 8.61
C THR A 326 -1.54 17.70 8.82
N GLN A 327 -2.06 18.30 7.75
CA GLN A 327 -3.11 19.33 7.81
C GLN A 327 -4.42 18.84 8.45
N ILE A 328 -4.63 17.52 8.56
CA ILE A 328 -5.78 16.98 9.30
C ILE A 328 -5.81 17.38 10.78
N TYR A 329 -4.69 17.85 11.35
CA TYR A 329 -4.57 18.34 12.73
C TYR A 329 -4.66 19.88 12.84
N SER A 330 -4.70 20.62 11.74
CA SER A 330 -4.69 22.10 11.76
C SER A 330 -5.85 22.72 12.55
N HIS A 331 -7.02 22.05 12.57
CA HIS A 331 -8.17 22.50 13.34
C HIS A 331 -7.91 22.56 14.88
N LEU A 332 -6.84 21.93 15.37
CA LEU A 332 -6.44 21.96 16.77
C LEU A 332 -5.60 23.19 17.14
N GLN A 333 -5.20 24.02 16.16
CA GLN A 333 -4.42 25.25 16.33
C GLN A 333 -5.27 26.52 16.53
N GLN A 334 -6.57 26.41 16.71
CA GLN A 334 -7.47 27.58 16.80
C GLN A 334 -7.09 28.57 17.92
N GLN A 335 -6.53 28.07 19.05
CA GLN A 335 -6.05 28.93 20.11
C GLN A 335 -4.84 29.78 19.64
N ASN A 336 -3.92 29.18 18.87
CA ASN A 336 -2.72 29.87 18.37
C ASN A 336 -3.04 31.01 17.39
N LEU A 337 -4.20 30.99 16.72
CA LEU A 337 -4.62 32.09 15.85
C LEU A 337 -4.96 33.33 16.66
N ARG A 338 -5.61 33.19 17.80
CA ARG A 338 -5.91 34.30 18.72
C ARG A 338 -4.63 34.83 19.36
N ASP A 339 -3.76 33.93 19.81
CA ASP A 339 -2.49 34.29 20.43
C ASP A 339 -1.58 35.02 19.43
N ALA A 340 -1.56 34.62 18.17
CA ALA A 340 -0.80 35.26 17.09
C ALA A 340 -1.30 36.70 16.82
N ILE A 341 -2.62 36.95 16.85
CA ILE A 341 -3.18 38.29 16.67
C ILE A 341 -2.84 39.18 17.88
N ASN A 342 -2.78 38.61 19.08
CA ASN A 342 -2.44 39.34 20.31
C ASN A 342 -0.95 39.73 20.40
N LEU A 343 -0.11 39.32 19.45
CA LEU A 343 1.29 39.75 19.35
C LEU A 343 1.44 41.16 18.74
N PHE A 344 0.39 41.69 18.13
CA PHE A 344 0.33 43.06 17.60
C PHE A 344 -0.34 44.02 18.58
#